data_925fb1b104a11c7de0d251a73dc3a2ee
#
_entry.id   925fb1b104a11c7de0d251a73dc3a2ee
#
_cell.length_a   1.000
_cell.length_b   1.000
_cell.length_c   1.000
_cell.angle_alpha   90.00
_cell.angle_beta   90.00
_cell.angle_gamma   90.00
#
_symmetry.space_group_name_H-M   'P 1'
#
loop_
_entity.id
_entity.type
_entity.pdbx_description
1 polymer ?
#
loop_
_entity_poly.entity_id
_entity_poly.type
_entity_poly.pdbx_seq_one_letter_code
_entity_poly.pdbx_strand_id
1 'polypeptide(L)'
;MTMRCWPECAGRFLAGGTLLVALLVALLLGGCEPPPADPKVQSRKTVGKTTQKVLDLAEAKAAGGVVAEITAERSGLDAVTGAYRSAVGQVSILAVEHTMQLDKAEHGSSPKTHAEFMKRIIQPGGPNGISLPMLPSYQEYAFDPGQQCLVVVEFAERKAQQEQETTNAAQP
;
A
#
# COMPACT_ATOMS: atom_id res chain seq x y z
N MET A 1 -73.87 43.72 29.50
CA MET A 1 -74.53 42.81 28.58
C MET A 1 -73.41 42.15 27.68
N THR A 2 -73.36 40.97 27.84
CA THR A 2 -73.20 39.70 27.11
C THR A 2 -71.72 39.36 26.79
N MET A 3 -71.19 38.47 27.53
CA MET A 3 -71.15 37.00 27.37
C MET A 3 -70.40 36.47 26.17
N ARG A 4 -69.46 35.54 26.50
CA ARG A 4 -69.04 34.33 25.80
C ARG A 4 -67.83 34.50 24.94
N CYS A 5 -66.92 33.54 24.85
CA CYS A 5 -66.78 32.14 25.27
C CYS A 5 -65.34 31.75 25.25
N TRP A 6 -64.92 30.97 26.20
CA TRP A 6 -63.88 30.01 26.05
C TRP A 6 -64.43 28.88 25.15
N PRO A 7 -63.67 28.09 24.38
CA PRO A 7 -62.48 27.35 24.74
C PRO A 7 -61.44 27.21 23.56
N GLU A 8 -60.31 26.74 23.80
CA GLU A 8 -59.63 25.57 23.20
C GLU A 8 -58.12 25.63 23.42
N CYS A 9 -57.72 25.23 24.62
CA CYS A 9 -56.30 24.89 24.90
C CYS A 9 -56.16 23.39 25.12
N ALA A 10 -56.61 22.55 24.15
CA ALA A 10 -56.52 21.09 24.30
C ALA A 10 -55.85 20.37 23.13
N GLY A 11 -55.11 21.05 22.23
CA GLY A 11 -54.56 20.41 21.04
C GLY A 11 -53.04 20.43 20.87
N ARG A 12 -52.29 21.08 21.77
CA ARG A 12 -50.84 21.30 21.52
C ARG A 12 -49.89 20.37 22.27
N PHE A 13 -50.34 19.50 23.14
CA PHE A 13 -49.49 18.60 23.91
C PHE A 13 -49.21 17.23 23.27
N LEU A 14 -49.98 16.83 22.25
CA LEU A 14 -49.79 15.52 21.59
C LEU A 14 -48.80 15.55 20.43
N ALA A 15 -48.50 16.71 19.85
CA ALA A 15 -47.59 16.82 18.72
C ALA A 15 -46.09 16.77 19.12
N GLY A 16 -45.78 17.15 20.37
CA GLY A 16 -44.38 17.14 20.85
C GLY A 16 -43.85 15.74 21.20
N GLY A 17 -44.72 14.86 21.67
CA GLY A 17 -44.35 13.51 22.07
C GLY A 17 -43.99 12.58 20.89
N THR A 18 -44.75 12.69 19.82
CA THR A 18 -44.51 11.88 18.62
C THR A 18 -43.23 12.25 17.90
N LEU A 19 -42.85 13.54 17.90
CA LEU A 19 -41.62 14.02 17.26
C LEU A 19 -40.37 13.57 18.04
N LEU A 20 -40.47 13.56 19.37
CA LEU A 20 -39.38 13.12 20.25
C LEU A 20 -39.14 11.61 20.16
N VAL A 21 -40.19 10.79 20.07
CA VAL A 21 -40.12 9.35 19.87
C VAL A 21 -39.58 9.03 18.49
N ALA A 22 -39.99 9.74 17.43
CA ALA A 22 -39.46 9.56 16.08
C ALA A 22 -37.96 9.88 16.00
N LEU A 23 -37.51 10.92 16.69
CA LEU A 23 -36.06 11.27 16.75
C LEU A 23 -35.25 10.21 17.50
N LEU A 24 -35.79 9.65 18.58
CA LEU A 24 -35.15 8.61 19.38
C LEU A 24 -35.04 7.29 18.61
N VAL A 25 -36.07 6.93 17.83
CA VAL A 25 -36.04 5.73 16.95
C VAL A 25 -35.08 5.93 15.80
N ALA A 26 -34.95 7.12 15.21
CA ALA A 26 -33.96 7.42 14.16
C ALA A 26 -32.52 7.33 14.67
N LEU A 27 -32.29 7.71 15.93
CA LEU A 27 -30.95 7.54 16.56
C LEU A 27 -30.60 6.07 16.86
N LEU A 28 -31.59 5.21 17.11
CA LEU A 28 -31.39 3.78 17.35
C LEU A 28 -31.21 2.97 16.04
N LEU A 29 -31.70 3.48 14.91
CA LEU A 29 -31.55 2.89 13.58
C LEU A 29 -30.31 3.40 12.83
N GLY A 30 -29.58 4.39 13.38
CA GLY A 30 -28.25 4.78 12.92
C GLY A 30 -27.29 3.62 13.15
N GLY A 31 -27.41 2.59 12.30
CA GLY A 31 -26.60 1.40 12.34
C GLY A 31 -25.11 1.78 12.26
N CYS A 32 -24.30 1.16 13.10
CA CYS A 32 -22.86 1.12 12.93
C CYS A 32 -22.59 0.63 11.51
N GLU A 33 -22.23 1.53 10.64
CA GLU A 33 -21.63 1.16 9.36
C GLU A 33 -20.39 0.35 9.70
N PRO A 34 -20.29 -0.93 9.27
CA PRO A 34 -19.08 -1.71 9.56
C PRO A 34 -17.89 -0.93 8.98
N PRO A 35 -16.76 -0.84 9.71
CA PRO A 35 -15.57 -0.19 9.19
C PRO A 35 -15.26 -0.77 7.80
N PRO A 36 -14.81 0.07 6.84
CA PRO A 36 -14.43 -0.42 5.51
C PRO A 36 -13.48 -1.59 5.69
N ALA A 37 -13.80 -2.72 5.06
CA ALA A 37 -12.97 -3.91 5.16
C ALA A 37 -11.57 -3.55 4.64
N ASP A 38 -10.56 -3.69 5.50
CA ASP A 38 -9.18 -3.45 5.13
C ASP A 38 -8.84 -4.25 3.86
N PRO A 39 -8.17 -3.63 2.87
CA PRO A 39 -7.81 -4.32 1.64
C PRO A 39 -6.95 -5.54 2.00
N LYS A 40 -7.51 -6.74 1.85
CA LYS A 40 -6.80 -7.99 2.13
C LYS A 40 -5.53 -8.04 1.29
N VAL A 41 -4.38 -7.98 1.95
CA VAL A 41 -3.08 -8.10 1.30
C VAL A 41 -2.88 -9.57 0.93
N GLN A 42 -3.21 -9.89 -0.30
CA GLN A 42 -3.02 -11.27 -0.81
C GLN A 42 -1.52 -11.57 -0.95
N SER A 43 -1.09 -12.71 -0.41
CA SER A 43 0.27 -13.20 -0.61
C SER A 43 0.51 -13.44 -2.11
N ARG A 44 1.53 -12.78 -2.68
CA ARG A 44 1.87 -12.93 -4.10
C ARG A 44 2.77 -14.15 -4.28
N LYS A 45 2.45 -14.98 -5.28
CA LYS A 45 3.42 -15.96 -5.80
C LYS A 45 4.51 -15.21 -6.56
N THR A 46 5.70 -15.11 -5.99
CA THR A 46 6.80 -14.29 -6.52
C THR A 46 7.82 -15.09 -7.30
N VAL A 47 7.93 -16.40 -7.05
CA VAL A 47 8.93 -17.26 -7.70
C VAL A 47 8.68 -17.34 -9.21
N GLY A 48 9.70 -17.00 -10.00
CA GLY A 48 9.65 -17.01 -11.46
C GLY A 48 8.85 -15.87 -12.09
N LYS A 49 8.33 -14.92 -11.29
CA LYS A 49 7.63 -13.74 -11.80
C LYS A 49 8.52 -12.51 -11.78
N THR A 50 8.31 -11.63 -12.74
CA THR A 50 9.05 -10.38 -12.89
C THR A 50 8.11 -9.17 -12.84
N THR A 51 8.69 -8.02 -12.57
CA THR A 51 8.00 -6.72 -12.55
C THR A 51 8.89 -5.65 -13.19
N GLN A 52 8.27 -4.65 -13.79
CA GLN A 52 8.95 -3.44 -14.25
C GLN A 52 8.45 -2.22 -13.47
N LYS A 53 7.66 -2.46 -12.41
CA LYS A 53 7.15 -1.41 -11.55
C LYS A 53 8.23 -0.99 -10.57
N VAL A 54 8.63 0.26 -10.65
CA VAL A 54 9.50 0.95 -9.69
C VAL A 54 8.77 2.20 -9.22
N LEU A 55 8.79 2.47 -7.94
CA LEU A 55 8.20 3.67 -7.34
C LEU A 55 9.22 4.81 -7.30
N ASP A 56 8.74 6.04 -7.15
CA ASP A 56 9.58 7.12 -6.66
C ASP A 56 9.80 6.96 -5.15
N LEU A 57 11.04 7.14 -4.67
CA LEU A 57 11.35 6.95 -3.25
C LEU A 57 10.60 7.94 -2.35
N ALA A 58 10.36 9.16 -2.82
CA ALA A 58 9.62 10.16 -2.06
C ALA A 58 8.16 9.74 -1.88
N GLU A 59 7.52 9.23 -2.94
CA GLU A 59 6.16 8.70 -2.88
C GLU A 59 6.07 7.45 -1.99
N ALA A 60 7.05 6.54 -2.11
CA ALA A 60 7.10 5.34 -1.28
C ALA A 60 7.24 5.68 0.22
N LYS A 61 8.08 6.65 0.57
CA LYS A 61 8.22 7.14 1.95
C LYS A 61 6.95 7.84 2.45
N ALA A 62 6.30 8.63 1.62
CA ALA A 62 5.02 9.27 1.95
C ALA A 62 3.91 8.25 2.23
N ALA A 63 3.96 7.08 1.57
CA ALA A 63 3.07 5.95 1.81
C ALA A 63 3.49 5.05 3.00
N GLY A 64 4.42 5.49 3.84
CA GLY A 64 4.88 4.74 5.03
C GLY A 64 5.94 3.68 4.74
N GLY A 65 6.53 3.69 3.55
CA GLY A 65 7.62 2.78 3.18
C GLY A 65 8.95 3.18 3.83
N VAL A 66 9.70 2.19 4.28
CA VAL A 66 11.05 2.34 4.85
C VAL A 66 12.03 1.61 3.94
N VAL A 67 13.19 2.22 3.66
CA VAL A 67 14.24 1.54 2.89
C VAL A 67 14.71 0.32 3.68
N ALA A 68 14.57 -0.85 3.08
CA ALA A 68 14.95 -2.11 3.69
C ALA A 68 16.46 -2.35 3.44
N GLU A 69 17.20 -2.62 4.51
CA GLU A 69 18.49 -3.27 4.37
C GLU A 69 18.25 -4.73 3.95
N ILE A 70 18.90 -5.15 2.87
CA ILE A 70 18.81 -6.53 2.38
C ILE A 70 19.70 -7.41 3.26
N THR A 71 19.26 -7.62 4.50
CA THR A 71 19.93 -8.52 5.45
C THR A 71 19.22 -9.86 5.46
N ALA A 72 20.02 -10.93 5.32
CA ALA A 72 19.54 -12.32 5.37
C ALA A 72 19.35 -12.77 6.83
N GLU A 73 18.37 -12.20 7.55
CA GLU A 73 18.05 -12.64 8.91
C GLU A 73 16.73 -13.40 8.96
N ARG A 74 16.81 -14.72 8.76
CA ARG A 74 15.73 -15.66 9.14
C ARG A 74 16.30 -17.06 9.36
N SER A 75 15.77 -17.78 10.34
CA SER A 75 16.14 -19.16 10.62
C SER A 75 15.11 -20.15 10.09
N GLY A 76 15.56 -21.37 9.72
CA GLY A 76 14.69 -22.43 9.25
C GLY A 76 14.47 -22.49 7.74
N LEU A 77 13.41 -23.15 7.27
CA LEU A 77 13.05 -23.27 5.85
C LEU A 77 12.77 -21.89 5.21
N ASP A 78 12.28 -20.94 5.99
CA ASP A 78 12.12 -19.54 5.56
C ASP A 78 13.46 -18.84 5.30
N ALA A 79 14.56 -19.29 5.92
CA ALA A 79 15.90 -18.77 5.66
C ALA A 79 16.37 -19.07 4.24
N VAL A 80 16.08 -20.26 3.70
CA VAL A 80 16.48 -20.63 2.34
C VAL A 80 15.73 -19.81 1.31
N THR A 81 14.42 -19.66 1.48
CA THR A 81 13.58 -18.83 0.59
C THR A 81 13.91 -17.34 0.75
N GLY A 82 14.24 -16.90 1.96
CA GLY A 82 14.67 -15.53 2.25
C GLY A 82 16.05 -15.24 1.62
N ALA A 83 17.02 -16.13 1.78
CA ALA A 83 18.35 -16.01 1.18
C ALA A 83 18.30 -15.99 -0.35
N TYR A 84 17.47 -16.85 -0.96
CA TYR A 84 17.27 -16.83 -2.41
C TYR A 84 16.69 -15.49 -2.89
N ARG A 85 15.66 -14.98 -2.22
CA ARG A 85 15.05 -13.69 -2.56
C ARG A 85 16.05 -12.53 -2.39
N SER A 86 16.83 -12.55 -1.32
CA SER A 86 17.89 -11.55 -1.08
C SER A 86 18.95 -11.59 -2.17
N ALA A 87 19.43 -12.78 -2.53
CA ALA A 87 20.43 -12.95 -3.58
C ALA A 87 19.91 -12.50 -4.96
N VAL A 88 18.68 -12.90 -5.31
CA VAL A 88 18.06 -12.49 -6.57
C VAL A 88 17.78 -10.98 -6.59
N GLY A 89 17.37 -10.40 -5.48
CA GLY A 89 17.21 -8.95 -5.33
C GLY A 89 18.51 -8.19 -5.52
N GLN A 90 19.58 -8.65 -4.88
CA GLN A 90 20.93 -8.05 -5.02
C GLN A 90 21.46 -8.12 -6.45
N VAL A 91 21.35 -9.26 -7.11
CA VAL A 91 21.76 -9.41 -8.52
C VAL A 91 20.98 -8.44 -9.42
N SER A 92 19.71 -8.24 -9.15
CA SER A 92 18.87 -7.32 -9.93
C SER A 92 19.27 -5.86 -9.72
N ILE A 93 19.59 -5.47 -8.50
CA ILE A 93 20.10 -4.13 -8.18
C ILE A 93 21.42 -3.89 -8.90
N LEU A 94 22.34 -4.85 -8.83
CA LEU A 94 23.64 -4.78 -9.54
C LEU A 94 23.46 -4.67 -11.06
N ALA A 95 22.52 -5.42 -11.64
CA ALA A 95 22.22 -5.35 -13.07
C ALA A 95 21.70 -3.95 -13.47
N VAL A 96 20.84 -3.35 -12.65
CA VAL A 96 20.36 -1.99 -12.87
C VAL A 96 21.48 -0.97 -12.72
N GLU A 97 22.31 -1.08 -11.69
CA GLU A 97 23.46 -0.21 -11.48
C GLU A 97 24.43 -0.28 -12.66
N HIS A 98 24.74 -1.47 -13.17
CA HIS A 98 25.56 -1.64 -14.35
C HIS A 98 24.94 -0.95 -15.58
N THR A 99 23.64 -1.12 -15.79
CA THR A 99 22.94 -0.44 -16.89
C THR A 99 22.98 1.08 -16.74
N MET A 100 22.83 1.60 -15.52
CA MET A 100 22.96 3.03 -15.25
C MET A 100 24.37 3.56 -15.53
N GLN A 101 25.40 2.75 -15.26
CA GLN A 101 26.80 3.13 -15.61
C GLN A 101 26.99 3.19 -17.12
N LEU A 102 26.45 2.23 -17.88
CA LEU A 102 26.47 2.25 -19.34
C LEU A 102 25.72 3.47 -19.89
N ASP A 103 24.50 3.69 -19.40
CA ASP A 103 23.68 4.84 -19.79
C ASP A 103 24.38 6.19 -19.49
N LYS A 104 25.08 6.28 -18.36
CA LYS A 104 25.91 7.44 -18.02
C LYS A 104 27.08 7.61 -18.99
N ALA A 105 27.68 6.53 -19.43
CA ALA A 105 28.77 6.59 -20.41
C ALA A 105 28.27 7.07 -21.79
N GLU A 106 27.09 6.63 -22.20
CA GLU A 106 26.46 7.02 -23.47
C GLU A 106 25.92 8.45 -23.46
N HIS A 107 25.30 8.88 -22.38
CA HIS A 107 24.58 10.16 -22.29
C HIS A 107 25.31 11.23 -21.47
N GLY A 108 26.45 10.89 -20.86
CA GLY A 108 27.24 11.81 -20.03
C GLY A 108 26.68 12.08 -18.63
N SER A 109 25.47 11.62 -18.31
CA SER A 109 24.83 11.81 -17.00
C SER A 109 23.87 10.68 -16.65
N SER A 110 23.83 10.31 -15.36
CA SER A 110 22.80 9.39 -14.84
C SER A 110 21.42 10.05 -14.80
N PRO A 111 20.33 9.25 -14.82
CA PRO A 111 18.97 9.76 -14.64
C PRO A 111 18.85 10.53 -13.32
N LYS A 112 18.24 11.71 -13.38
CA LYS A 112 18.06 12.59 -12.22
C LYS A 112 16.66 12.50 -11.63
N THR A 113 15.71 11.98 -12.40
CA THR A 113 14.31 11.86 -12.00
C THR A 113 13.82 10.43 -12.19
N HIS A 114 12.79 10.05 -11.43
CA HIS A 114 12.13 8.75 -11.59
C HIS A 114 11.61 8.54 -13.03
N ALA A 115 11.07 9.58 -13.67
CA ALA A 115 10.57 9.50 -15.04
C ALA A 115 11.70 9.20 -16.05
N GLU A 116 12.86 9.84 -15.90
CA GLU A 116 14.05 9.55 -16.71
C GLU A 116 14.56 8.14 -16.47
N PHE A 117 14.62 7.70 -15.21
CA PHE A 117 15.01 6.35 -14.84
C PHE A 117 14.11 5.29 -15.49
N MET A 118 12.79 5.47 -15.39
CA MET A 118 11.84 4.56 -16.03
C MET A 118 12.00 4.52 -17.54
N LYS A 119 12.21 5.66 -18.18
CA LYS A 119 12.32 5.77 -19.64
C LYS A 119 13.65 5.22 -20.18
N ARG A 120 14.77 5.49 -19.50
CA ARG A 120 16.13 5.18 -20.00
C ARG A 120 16.64 3.82 -19.54
N ILE A 121 16.32 3.43 -18.29
CA ILE A 121 16.87 2.23 -17.65
C ILE A 121 15.86 1.07 -17.68
N ILE A 122 14.69 1.24 -17.09
CA ILE A 122 13.69 0.16 -16.98
C ILE A 122 13.03 -0.11 -18.34
N GLN A 123 12.73 0.92 -19.14
CA GLN A 123 12.11 0.84 -20.46
C GLN A 123 10.89 -0.11 -20.50
N PRO A 124 9.81 0.20 -19.76
CA PRO A 124 8.67 -0.70 -19.65
C PRO A 124 8.08 -1.03 -21.01
N GLY A 125 7.93 -2.33 -21.31
CA GLY A 125 7.41 -2.81 -22.61
C GLY A 125 8.36 -2.66 -23.79
N GLY A 126 9.56 -2.12 -23.60
CA GLY A 126 10.60 -2.02 -24.63
C GLY A 126 11.30 -3.34 -24.89
N PRO A 127 11.91 -3.53 -26.10
CA PRO A 127 12.62 -4.76 -26.45
C PRO A 127 13.85 -5.01 -25.55
N ASN A 128 14.45 -3.97 -25.01
CA ASN A 128 15.61 -4.03 -24.11
C ASN A 128 15.23 -3.72 -22.66
N GLY A 129 13.94 -3.75 -22.32
CA GLY A 129 13.45 -3.42 -21.00
C GLY A 129 13.94 -4.38 -19.93
N ILE A 130 14.40 -3.82 -18.80
CA ILE A 130 14.83 -4.61 -17.65
C ILE A 130 13.61 -5.11 -16.89
N SER A 131 13.59 -6.43 -16.65
CA SER A 131 12.58 -7.07 -15.81
C SER A 131 13.18 -7.47 -14.48
N LEU A 132 12.70 -6.87 -13.41
CA LEU A 132 13.14 -7.14 -12.04
C LEU A 132 12.34 -8.33 -11.47
N PRO A 133 12.93 -9.16 -10.61
CA PRO A 133 12.20 -10.21 -9.90
C PRO A 133 11.09 -9.61 -9.06
N MET A 134 9.93 -10.27 -9.01
CA MET A 134 8.84 -9.81 -8.21
C MET A 134 9.12 -10.01 -6.73
N LEU A 135 9.01 -8.95 -5.95
CA LEU A 135 9.15 -8.95 -4.49
C LEU A 135 7.84 -9.37 -3.81
N PRO A 136 7.89 -9.78 -2.52
CA PRO A 136 6.71 -9.98 -1.70
C PRO A 136 5.79 -8.75 -1.69
N SER A 137 4.52 -8.94 -1.33
CA SER A 137 3.50 -7.87 -1.37
C SER A 137 3.83 -6.66 -0.48
N TYR A 138 4.62 -6.86 0.56
CA TYR A 138 5.07 -5.82 1.49
C TYR A 138 6.36 -5.12 1.08
N GLN A 139 6.99 -5.53 -0.04
CA GLN A 139 8.21 -4.93 -0.57
C GLN A 139 7.99 -4.45 -2.00
N GLU A 140 8.53 -3.29 -2.34
CA GLU A 140 8.53 -2.77 -3.70
C GLU A 140 9.89 -2.13 -4.02
N TYR A 141 10.24 -2.09 -5.31
CA TYR A 141 11.40 -1.34 -5.76
C TYR A 141 11.09 0.14 -5.81
N ALA A 142 12.06 0.96 -5.41
CA ALA A 142 11.98 2.40 -5.54
C ALA A 142 13.30 2.98 -6.07
N PHE A 143 13.21 4.05 -6.84
CA PHE A 143 14.36 4.79 -7.32
C PHE A 143 14.63 5.98 -6.38
N ASP A 144 15.89 6.08 -5.91
CA ASP A 144 16.36 7.24 -5.15
C ASP A 144 17.06 8.22 -6.10
N PRO A 145 16.42 9.35 -6.45
CA PRO A 145 17.04 10.35 -7.30
C PRO A 145 18.23 11.07 -6.64
N GLY A 146 18.27 11.09 -5.30
CA GLY A 146 19.37 11.73 -4.55
C GLY A 146 20.66 10.91 -4.58
N GLN A 147 20.56 9.60 -4.43
CA GLN A 147 21.70 8.67 -4.52
C GLN A 147 21.86 8.06 -5.91
N GLN A 148 20.90 8.29 -6.80
CA GLN A 148 20.87 7.70 -8.14
C GLN A 148 21.02 6.17 -8.12
N CYS A 149 20.26 5.51 -7.25
CA CYS A 149 20.30 4.05 -7.08
C CYS A 149 18.90 3.47 -6.96
N LEU A 150 18.80 2.16 -7.23
CA LEU A 150 17.60 1.38 -6.98
C LEU A 150 17.67 0.81 -5.57
N VAL A 151 16.59 0.99 -4.80
CA VAL A 151 16.46 0.48 -3.43
C VAL A 151 15.21 -0.38 -3.31
N VAL A 152 15.16 -1.22 -2.28
CA VAL A 152 13.95 -1.92 -1.88
C VAL A 152 13.32 -1.18 -0.71
N VAL A 153 12.01 -0.95 -0.78
CA VAL A 153 11.23 -0.32 0.28
C VAL A 153 10.30 -1.36 0.87
N GLU A 154 10.25 -1.43 2.20
CA GLU A 154 9.37 -2.31 2.97
C GLU A 154 8.25 -1.50 3.61
N PHE A 155 7.02 -2.01 3.52
CA PHE A 155 5.82 -1.44 4.13
C PHE A 155 5.43 -2.29 5.34
N ALA A 156 5.70 -1.78 6.55
CA ALA A 156 5.49 -2.50 7.80
C ALA A 156 4.04 -2.95 8.01
N GLU A 157 3.07 -2.10 7.64
CA GLU A 157 1.66 -2.44 7.75
C GLU A 157 1.26 -3.64 6.88
N ARG A 158 1.71 -3.66 5.63
CA ARG A 158 1.45 -4.79 4.71
C ARG A 158 2.13 -6.07 5.18
N LYS A 159 3.30 -5.96 5.80
CA LYS A 159 4.02 -7.09 6.38
C LYS A 159 3.26 -7.69 7.56
N ALA A 160 2.81 -6.87 8.50
CA ALA A 160 2.01 -7.31 9.63
C ALA A 160 0.70 -7.99 9.18
N GLN A 161 0.01 -7.45 8.19
CA GLN A 161 -1.20 -8.06 7.62
C GLN A 161 -0.89 -9.43 7.00
N GLN A 162 0.18 -9.56 6.24
CA GLN A 162 0.57 -10.85 5.64
C GLN A 162 0.94 -11.89 6.70
N GLU A 163 1.62 -11.50 7.77
CA GLU A 163 1.95 -12.39 8.89
C GLU A 163 0.69 -12.89 9.61
N GLN A 164 -0.29 -12.02 9.83
CA GLN A 164 -1.59 -12.38 10.41
C GLN A 164 -2.37 -13.36 9.52
N GLU A 165 -2.43 -13.11 8.22
CA GLU A 165 -3.11 -14.01 7.26
C GLU A 165 -2.46 -15.39 7.24
N THR A 166 -1.12 -15.44 7.27
CA THR A 166 -0.38 -16.71 7.28
C THR A 166 -0.64 -17.49 8.57
N THR A 167 -0.69 -16.81 9.72
CA THR A 167 -0.98 -17.43 11.02
C THR A 167 -2.40 -17.96 11.09
N ASN A 168 -3.37 -17.20 10.58
CA ASN A 168 -4.77 -17.64 10.55
C ASN A 168 -5.01 -18.80 9.58
N ALA A 169 -4.27 -18.88 8.47
CA ALA A 169 -4.35 -19.98 7.52
C ALA A 169 -3.70 -21.29 8.03
N ALA A 170 -2.81 -21.20 9.02
CA ALA A 170 -2.13 -22.34 9.62
C ALA A 170 -2.89 -22.94 10.82
N GLN A 171 -3.99 -22.32 11.27
CA GLN A 171 -4.86 -22.88 12.31
C GLN A 171 -5.91 -23.80 11.65
N PRO A 172 -5.92 -25.11 12.02
CA PRO A 172 -6.86 -26.09 11.48
C PRO A 172 -8.31 -25.88 11.97
#